data_10dfada0a080650dc071cc615fcb40ea
#
_entry.id   10dfada0a080650dc071cc615fcb40ea
#
_cell.length_a   1.000
_cell.length_b   1.000
_cell.length_c   1.000
_cell.angle_alpha   90.00
_cell.angle_beta   90.00
_cell.angle_gamma   90.00
#
_symmetry.space_group_name_H-M   'P 1'
#
loop_
_entity.id
_entity.type
_entity.pdbx_description
1 polymer ?
#
loop_
_entity_poly.entity_id
_entity_poly.type
_entity_poly.pdbx_seq_one_letter_code
_entity_poly.pdbx_strand_id
1 'polypeptide(L)'
;MSARELAEKFFGHVEAGEVDEILGMVTPDATVSLVALNRHGPMAADGASYLRELARAFPDLMVRVRRLFVTADNTAIAEITIDGTQADDFLAVANQEKNFDLDQAWMLTVTPDDRISAVIAYWDQNQLYRRLGVKRLDQITITAG
;
A
#
# COMPACT_ATOMS: atom_id res chain seq x y z
N MET A 1 13.84 -16.56 -7.91
CA MET A 1 12.40 -16.21 -7.72
C MET A 1 11.98 -15.30 -8.86
N SER A 2 10.86 -15.57 -9.50
CA SER A 2 10.35 -14.72 -10.57
C SER A 2 9.78 -13.41 -10.02
N ALA A 3 9.63 -12.40 -10.89
CA ALA A 3 9.00 -11.13 -10.49
C ALA A 3 7.55 -11.36 -10.02
N ARG A 4 6.84 -12.30 -10.64
CA ARG A 4 5.49 -12.69 -10.23
C ARG A 4 5.49 -13.24 -8.80
N GLU A 5 6.35 -14.18 -8.51
CA GLU A 5 6.46 -14.79 -7.18
C GLU A 5 6.86 -13.76 -6.13
N LEU A 6 7.77 -12.85 -6.49
CA LEU A 6 8.21 -11.78 -5.60
C LEU A 6 7.06 -10.83 -5.27
N ALA A 7 6.25 -10.46 -6.28
CA ALA A 7 5.09 -9.60 -6.10
C ALA A 7 4.02 -10.29 -5.23
N GLU A 8 3.73 -11.56 -5.49
CA GLU A 8 2.77 -12.32 -4.69
C GLU A 8 3.21 -12.38 -3.22
N LYS A 9 4.50 -12.58 -2.98
CA LYS A 9 5.07 -12.59 -1.64
C LYS A 9 4.97 -11.22 -0.97
N PHE A 10 5.25 -10.16 -1.73
CA PHE A 10 5.11 -8.79 -1.26
C PHE A 10 3.69 -8.52 -0.74
N PHE A 11 2.67 -8.85 -1.51
CA PHE A 11 1.28 -8.62 -1.10
C PHE A 11 0.84 -9.54 0.03
N GLY A 12 1.39 -10.74 0.13
CA GLY A 12 1.18 -11.63 1.27
C GLY A 12 1.71 -11.00 2.58
N HIS A 13 2.86 -10.37 2.52
CA HIS A 13 3.41 -9.65 3.67
C HIS A 13 2.63 -8.38 4.00
N VAL A 14 2.10 -7.68 2.98
CA VAL A 14 1.21 -6.53 3.21
C VAL A 14 -0.02 -6.97 4.00
N GLU A 15 -0.67 -8.05 3.58
CA GLU A 15 -1.83 -8.59 4.28
C GLU A 15 -1.52 -8.98 5.72
N ALA A 16 -0.38 -9.60 5.94
CA ALA A 16 0.04 -10.04 7.27
C ALA A 16 0.59 -8.92 8.15
N GLY A 17 0.77 -7.71 7.61
CA GLY A 17 1.35 -6.59 8.36
C GLY A 17 2.83 -6.75 8.65
N GLU A 18 3.53 -7.57 7.89
CA GLU A 18 4.94 -7.91 8.09
C GLU A 18 5.85 -6.92 7.38
N VAL A 19 5.90 -5.70 7.88
CA VAL A 19 6.62 -4.59 7.22
C VAL A 19 8.13 -4.86 7.15
N ASP A 20 8.71 -5.43 8.20
CA ASP A 20 10.15 -5.74 8.20
C ASP A 20 10.51 -6.78 7.13
N GLU A 21 9.63 -7.75 6.88
CA GLU A 21 9.80 -8.72 5.81
C GLU A 21 9.77 -8.03 4.43
N ILE A 22 8.89 -7.05 4.26
CA ILE A 22 8.82 -6.25 3.03
C ILE A 22 10.12 -5.47 2.84
N LEU A 23 10.64 -4.85 3.89
CA LEU A 23 11.89 -4.10 3.80
C LEU A 23 13.08 -5.00 3.46
N GLY A 24 13.01 -6.29 3.83
CA GLY A 24 14.01 -7.28 3.43
C GLY A 24 13.96 -7.64 1.95
N MET A 25 12.87 -7.31 1.25
CA MET A 25 12.69 -7.61 -0.18
C MET A 25 13.12 -6.46 -1.09
N VAL A 26 13.40 -5.28 -0.55
CA VAL A 26 13.72 -4.08 -1.34
C VAL A 26 15.21 -3.79 -1.31
N THR A 27 15.69 -3.05 -2.32
CA THR A 27 17.06 -2.57 -2.33
C THR A 27 17.24 -1.48 -1.27
N PRO A 28 18.47 -1.24 -0.78
CA PRO A 28 18.71 -0.20 0.25
C PRO A 28 18.27 1.20 -0.18
N ASP A 29 18.33 1.49 -1.48
CA ASP A 29 17.96 2.78 -2.05
C ASP A 29 16.57 2.77 -2.71
N ALA A 30 15.76 1.76 -2.44
CA ALA A 30 14.43 1.62 -3.02
C ALA A 30 13.54 2.84 -2.70
N THR A 31 12.73 3.21 -3.67
CA THR A 31 11.82 4.35 -3.56
C THR A 31 10.37 3.90 -3.55
N VAL A 32 9.51 4.73 -2.99
CA VAL A 32 8.06 4.57 -3.03
C VAL A 32 7.40 5.84 -3.53
N SER A 33 6.36 5.68 -4.31
CA SER A 33 5.47 6.78 -4.73
C SER A 33 4.04 6.40 -4.38
N LEU A 34 3.46 7.09 -3.42
CA LEU A 34 2.05 6.97 -3.06
C LEU A 34 1.31 8.12 -3.73
N VAL A 35 0.89 7.89 -4.97
CA VAL A 35 0.44 8.96 -5.89
C VAL A 35 -0.78 9.69 -5.34
N ALA A 36 -1.73 8.96 -4.76
CA ALA A 36 -2.95 9.56 -4.20
C ALA A 36 -2.67 10.52 -3.04
N LEU A 37 -1.52 10.37 -2.38
CA LEU A 37 -1.11 11.19 -1.23
C LEU A 37 -0.08 12.25 -1.62
N ASN A 38 0.35 12.27 -2.87
CA ASN A 38 1.47 13.08 -3.33
C ASN A 38 2.70 12.91 -2.43
N ARG A 39 2.96 11.67 -2.02
CA ARG A 39 4.07 11.33 -1.12
C ARG A 39 5.07 10.45 -1.88
N HIS A 40 6.31 10.91 -1.98
CA HIS A 40 7.38 10.23 -2.70
C HIS A 40 8.64 10.27 -1.84
N GLY A 41 9.33 9.15 -1.72
CA GLY A 41 10.53 9.11 -0.91
C GLY A 41 11.14 7.72 -0.79
N PRO A 42 12.04 7.52 0.19
CA PRO A 42 12.64 6.21 0.42
C PRO A 42 11.60 5.20 0.90
N MET A 43 11.68 3.98 0.35
CA MET A 43 10.80 2.89 0.81
C MET A 43 11.00 2.61 2.29
N ALA A 44 12.22 2.70 2.78
CA ALA A 44 12.56 2.46 4.19
C ALA A 44 11.94 3.49 5.15
N ALA A 45 11.53 4.66 4.68
CA ALA A 45 10.88 5.70 5.48
C ALA A 45 9.41 5.84 5.12
N ASP A 46 9.11 6.41 3.96
CA ASP A 46 7.73 6.70 3.56
C ASP A 46 6.91 5.45 3.30
N GLY A 47 7.50 4.45 2.67
CA GLY A 47 6.82 3.18 2.42
C GLY A 47 6.54 2.42 3.71
N ALA A 48 7.54 2.32 4.58
CA ALA A 48 7.39 1.66 5.87
C ALA A 48 6.34 2.36 6.74
N SER A 49 6.34 3.70 6.76
CA SER A 49 5.37 4.49 7.52
C SER A 49 3.94 4.20 7.05
N TYR A 50 3.71 4.23 5.74
CA TYR A 50 2.39 3.92 5.18
C TYR A 50 1.94 2.50 5.52
N LEU A 51 2.81 1.52 5.33
CA LEU A 51 2.47 0.12 5.56
C LEU A 51 2.21 -0.18 7.05
N ARG A 52 2.96 0.46 7.95
CA ARG A 52 2.71 0.31 9.40
C ARG A 52 1.38 0.94 9.80
N GLU A 53 1.05 2.09 9.23
CA GLU A 53 -0.22 2.75 9.47
C GLU A 53 -1.39 1.90 8.96
N LEU A 54 -1.24 1.31 7.77
CA LEU A 54 -2.24 0.41 7.18
C LEU A 54 -2.48 -0.81 8.10
N ALA A 55 -1.40 -1.43 8.57
CA ALA A 55 -1.48 -2.59 9.45
C ALA A 55 -2.15 -2.27 10.80
N ARG A 56 -1.82 -1.10 11.36
CA ARG A 56 -2.41 -0.63 12.62
C ARG A 56 -3.88 -0.31 12.47
N ALA A 57 -4.25 0.37 11.38
CA ALA A 57 -5.63 0.81 11.16
C ALA A 57 -6.57 -0.35 10.80
N PHE A 58 -6.05 -1.40 10.18
CA PHE A 58 -6.85 -2.54 9.71
C PHE A 58 -6.21 -3.86 10.18
N PRO A 59 -6.43 -4.27 11.45
CA PRO A 59 -5.87 -5.53 11.95
C PRO A 59 -6.39 -6.77 11.21
N ASP A 60 -7.54 -6.66 10.57
CA ASP A 60 -8.18 -7.72 9.77
C ASP A 60 -7.96 -7.54 8.26
N LEU A 61 -6.93 -6.79 7.87
CA LEU A 61 -6.68 -6.48 6.47
C LEU A 61 -6.62 -7.75 5.61
N MET A 62 -7.33 -7.72 4.50
CA MET A 62 -7.24 -8.71 3.43
C MET A 62 -6.78 -8.01 2.15
N VAL A 63 -5.88 -8.68 1.43
CA VAL A 63 -5.35 -8.20 0.15
C VAL A 63 -5.67 -9.26 -0.91
N ARG A 64 -6.50 -8.90 -1.88
CA ARG A 64 -6.81 -9.78 -2.99
C ARG A 64 -6.10 -9.28 -4.23
N VAL A 65 -5.20 -10.08 -4.77
CA VAL A 65 -4.56 -9.80 -6.04
C VAL A 65 -5.51 -10.26 -7.15
N ARG A 66 -6.08 -9.31 -7.86
CA ARG A 66 -7.10 -9.59 -8.88
C ARG A 66 -6.47 -9.92 -10.22
N ARG A 67 -5.46 -9.15 -10.61
CA ARG A 67 -4.67 -9.37 -11.83
C ARG A 67 -3.23 -9.00 -11.56
N LEU A 68 -2.33 -9.75 -12.15
CA LEU A 68 -0.89 -9.55 -11.99
C LEU A 68 -0.20 -9.79 -13.33
N PHE A 69 0.48 -8.77 -13.82
CA PHE A 69 1.21 -8.81 -15.08
C PHE A 69 2.68 -8.52 -14.83
N VAL A 70 3.54 -9.13 -15.62
CA VAL A 70 4.98 -8.83 -15.59
C VAL A 70 5.38 -8.34 -16.97
N THR A 71 6.01 -7.17 -17.03
CA THR A 71 6.44 -6.55 -18.27
C THR A 71 7.79 -7.12 -18.73
N ALA A 72 8.20 -6.79 -19.97
CA ALA A 72 9.47 -7.25 -20.52
C ALA A 72 10.67 -6.71 -19.75
N ASP A 73 10.55 -5.55 -19.09
CA ASP A 73 11.60 -4.95 -18.26
C ASP A 73 11.50 -5.37 -16.78
N ASN A 74 10.78 -6.44 -16.51
CA ASN A 74 10.67 -7.06 -15.19
C ASN A 74 9.97 -6.17 -14.14
N THR A 75 8.95 -5.42 -14.56
CA THR A 75 8.06 -4.67 -13.68
C THR A 75 6.80 -5.50 -13.45
N ALA A 76 6.45 -5.76 -12.20
CA ALA A 76 5.20 -6.40 -11.83
C ALA A 76 4.12 -5.33 -11.68
N ILE A 77 3.00 -5.50 -12.38
CA ILE A 77 1.84 -4.60 -12.30
C ILE A 77 0.70 -5.40 -11.70
N ALA A 78 0.19 -4.96 -10.56
CA ALA A 78 -0.85 -5.66 -9.83
C ALA A 78 -2.08 -4.78 -9.64
N GLU A 79 -3.24 -5.31 -9.98
CA GLU A 79 -4.52 -4.75 -9.56
C GLU A 79 -4.97 -5.53 -8.35
N ILE A 80 -5.13 -4.85 -7.22
CA ILE A 80 -5.51 -5.47 -5.95
C ILE A 80 -6.75 -4.79 -5.38
N THR A 81 -7.42 -5.49 -4.49
CA THR A 81 -8.43 -4.91 -3.62
C THR A 81 -8.00 -5.15 -2.18
N ILE A 82 -7.90 -4.09 -1.40
CA ILE A 82 -7.71 -4.22 0.04
C ILE A 82 -9.07 -4.07 0.72
N ASP A 83 -9.31 -4.84 1.76
CA ASP A 83 -10.51 -4.67 2.60
C ASP A 83 -10.17 -4.91 4.07
N GLY A 84 -11.02 -4.36 4.93
CA GLY A 84 -10.86 -4.48 6.37
C GLY A 84 -11.80 -3.55 7.11
N THR A 85 -11.79 -3.65 8.43
CA THR A 85 -12.57 -2.81 9.32
C THR A 85 -11.63 -1.87 10.07
N GLN A 86 -11.89 -0.57 9.96
CA GLN A 86 -11.06 0.44 10.60
C GLN A 86 -11.09 0.28 12.12
N ALA A 87 -9.92 0.23 12.74
CA ALA A 87 -9.73 0.10 14.19
C ALA A 87 -8.91 1.24 14.78
N ASP A 88 -8.30 2.08 13.94
CA ASP A 88 -7.54 3.25 14.34
C ASP A 88 -7.60 4.28 13.21
N ASP A 89 -7.20 5.51 13.45
CA ASP A 89 -7.17 6.56 12.43
C ASP A 89 -6.25 6.14 11.28
N PHE A 90 -6.65 6.46 10.05
CA PHE A 90 -5.92 6.08 8.85
C PHE A 90 -5.83 7.24 7.87
N LEU A 91 -4.60 7.61 7.47
CA LEU A 91 -4.34 8.70 6.53
C LEU A 91 -5.13 9.97 6.88
N ALA A 92 -5.09 10.33 8.16
CA ALA A 92 -5.80 11.48 8.74
C ALA A 92 -7.33 11.33 8.76
N VAL A 93 -7.87 10.16 8.43
CA VAL A 93 -9.31 9.88 8.57
C VAL A 93 -9.57 9.31 9.95
N ALA A 94 -10.42 9.99 10.72
CA ALA A 94 -10.80 9.54 12.05
C ALA A 94 -11.50 8.19 11.99
N ASN A 95 -11.18 7.32 12.96
CA ASN A 95 -11.77 5.99 13.03
C ASN A 95 -13.28 6.06 13.28
N GLN A 96 -14.05 5.47 12.38
CA GLN A 96 -15.50 5.34 12.51
C GLN A 96 -15.93 3.86 12.51
N GLU A 97 -14.98 2.95 12.66
CA GLU A 97 -15.22 1.50 12.69
C GLU A 97 -15.93 0.99 11.44
N LYS A 98 -15.66 1.64 10.29
CA LYS A 98 -16.26 1.25 9.01
C LYS A 98 -15.50 0.10 8.38
N ASN A 99 -16.24 -0.85 7.84
CA ASN A 99 -15.70 -1.83 6.92
C ASN A 99 -15.58 -1.16 5.55
N PHE A 100 -14.46 -1.35 4.88
CA PHE A 100 -14.25 -0.77 3.57
C PHE A 100 -13.53 -1.74 2.65
N ASP A 101 -13.69 -1.52 1.36
CA ASP A 101 -12.85 -2.09 0.32
C ASP A 101 -12.36 -0.97 -0.60
N LEU A 102 -11.17 -1.13 -1.13
CA LEU A 102 -10.55 -0.13 -1.98
C LEU A 102 -9.72 -0.81 -3.05
N ASP A 103 -9.99 -0.48 -4.31
CA ASP A 103 -9.19 -0.96 -5.43
C ASP A 103 -7.93 -0.10 -5.57
N GLN A 104 -6.81 -0.78 -5.82
CA GLN A 104 -5.51 -0.15 -5.98
C GLN A 104 -4.77 -0.78 -7.16
N ALA A 105 -3.91 0.00 -7.79
CA ALA A 105 -2.95 -0.50 -8.77
C ALA A 105 -1.54 -0.25 -8.25
N TRP A 106 -0.71 -1.29 -8.28
CA TRP A 106 0.67 -1.23 -7.79
C TRP A 106 1.64 -1.62 -8.90
N MET A 107 2.78 -0.95 -8.93
CA MET A 107 3.87 -1.29 -9.83
C MET A 107 5.12 -1.52 -9.01
N LEU A 108 5.73 -2.70 -9.16
CA LEU A 108 6.95 -3.09 -8.47
C LEU A 108 8.05 -3.32 -9.51
N THR A 109 9.08 -2.50 -9.50
CA THR A 109 10.24 -2.68 -10.37
C THR A 109 11.18 -3.68 -9.71
N VAL A 110 11.47 -4.77 -10.41
CA VAL A 110 12.30 -5.86 -9.89
C VAL A 110 13.68 -5.84 -10.54
N THR A 111 14.70 -5.93 -9.73
CA THR A 111 16.11 -5.93 -10.17
C THR A 111 16.52 -7.32 -10.69
N PRO A 112 17.64 -7.42 -11.42
CA PRO A 112 18.13 -8.74 -11.89
C PRO A 112 18.45 -9.73 -10.77
N ASP A 113 18.74 -9.25 -9.56
CA ASP A 113 18.99 -10.10 -8.38
C ASP A 113 17.75 -10.31 -7.52
N ASP A 114 16.56 -10.16 -8.12
CA ASP A 114 15.26 -10.46 -7.49
C ASP A 114 14.96 -9.63 -6.24
N ARG A 115 15.24 -8.33 -6.32
CA ARG A 115 14.87 -7.36 -5.28
C ARG A 115 13.99 -6.28 -5.88
N ILE A 116 13.22 -5.59 -5.04
CA ILE A 116 12.34 -4.50 -5.47
C ILE A 116 13.11 -3.19 -5.31
N SER A 117 13.24 -2.42 -6.41
CA SER A 117 13.94 -1.14 -6.39
C SER A 117 13.03 0.06 -6.39
N ALA A 118 11.77 -0.11 -6.82
CA ALA A 118 10.79 0.98 -6.82
C ALA A 118 9.39 0.41 -6.65
N VAL A 119 8.57 1.12 -5.89
CA VAL A 119 7.17 0.79 -5.64
C VAL A 119 6.33 2.03 -5.97
N ILE A 120 5.29 1.87 -6.77
CA ILE A 120 4.33 2.93 -7.07
C ILE A 120 2.93 2.39 -6.78
N ALA A 121 2.13 3.12 -6.02
CA ALA A 121 0.76 2.75 -5.72
C ALA A 121 -0.21 3.87 -6.11
N TYR A 122 -1.31 3.47 -6.74
CA TYR A 122 -2.39 4.35 -7.19
C TYR A 122 -3.71 3.90 -6.57
N TRP A 123 -4.50 4.85 -6.11
CA TRP A 123 -5.89 4.63 -5.71
C TRP A 123 -6.66 5.94 -5.78
N ASP A 124 -7.98 5.85 -5.72
CA ASP A 124 -8.84 7.03 -5.68
C ASP A 124 -9.03 7.47 -4.23
N GLN A 125 -8.41 8.59 -3.86
CA GLN A 125 -8.47 9.10 -2.49
C GLN A 125 -9.89 9.53 -2.09
N ASN A 126 -10.70 10.02 -3.03
CA ASN A 126 -12.10 10.34 -2.76
C ASN A 126 -12.91 9.09 -2.44
N GLN A 127 -12.63 7.98 -3.12
CA GLN A 127 -13.27 6.70 -2.82
C GLN A 127 -12.90 6.23 -1.42
N LEU A 128 -11.62 6.37 -1.04
CA LEU A 128 -11.17 6.02 0.30
C LEU A 128 -11.95 6.81 1.35
N TYR A 129 -12.09 8.12 1.17
CA TYR A 129 -12.84 8.95 2.09
C TYR A 129 -14.30 8.49 2.21
N ARG A 130 -14.97 8.26 1.08
CA ARG A 130 -16.36 7.82 1.07
C ARG A 130 -16.54 6.46 1.75
N ARG A 131 -15.63 5.52 1.46
CA ARG A 131 -15.69 4.16 2.04
C ARG A 131 -15.45 4.17 3.54
N LEU A 132 -14.62 5.07 4.05
CA LEU A 132 -14.39 5.24 5.47
C LEU A 132 -15.41 6.15 6.15
N GLY A 133 -16.44 6.59 5.43
CA GLY A 133 -17.57 7.32 6.00
C GLY A 133 -17.31 8.82 6.21
N VAL A 134 -16.34 9.41 5.50
CA VAL A 134 -16.09 10.85 5.58
C VAL A 134 -17.23 11.60 4.88
N LYS A 135 -17.95 12.42 5.62
CA LYS A 135 -19.05 13.24 5.10
C LYS A 135 -18.78 14.74 5.23
N ARG A 136 -17.83 15.10 6.09
CA ARG A 136 -17.49 16.51 6.39
C ARG A 136 -15.98 16.61 6.59
N LEU A 137 -15.43 17.80 6.36
CA LEU A 137 -14.00 18.04 6.51
C LEU A 137 -13.50 17.88 7.93
N ASP A 138 -14.37 18.01 8.94
CA ASP A 138 -13.99 17.83 10.35
C ASP A 138 -13.69 16.35 10.70
N GLN A 139 -13.98 15.42 9.81
CA GLN A 139 -13.64 14.02 9.97
C GLN A 139 -12.23 13.69 9.45
N ILE A 140 -11.53 14.69 8.91
CA ILE A 140 -10.16 14.57 8.43
C ILE A 140 -9.27 15.43 9.31
N THR A 141 -8.22 14.84 9.86
CA THR A 141 -7.21 15.58 10.61
C THR A 141 -6.29 16.30 9.61
N ILE A 142 -6.30 17.63 9.62
CA ILE A 142 -5.41 18.43 8.78
C ILE A 142 -4.12 18.62 9.55
N THR A 143 -3.03 18.02 9.04
CA THR A 143 -1.71 18.24 9.59
C THR A 143 -1.01 19.31 8.79
N ALA A 144 -0.49 20.35 9.46
CA ALA A 144 0.31 21.38 8.84
C ALA A 144 1.68 20.83 8.45
N GLY A 145 2.07 21.03 7.23
CA GLY A 145 3.39 20.64 6.76
C GLY A 145 3.43 19.74 5.59
#